data_ccd85200b43d58f5a7a6a43fd57ab554
#
_entry.id   ccd85200b43d58f5a7a6a43fd57ab554
#
_cell.length_a   1.000
_cell.length_b   1.000
_cell.length_c   1.000
_cell.angle_alpha   90.00
_cell.angle_beta   90.00
_cell.angle_gamma   90.00
#
_symmetry.space_group_name_H-M   'P 1'
#
loop_
_entity.id
_entity.type
_entity.pdbx_description
1 polymer ?
#
loop_
_entity_poly.entity_id
_entity_poly.type
_entity_poly.pdbx_seq_one_letter_code
_entity_poly.pdbx_strand_id
1 'polypeptide(L)'
;MTSGLIGGGLEEQITDFLTEHPATKLVIIDTLQKVRDSKGSAGKAGMYGNDYDDISSIKRIADGFNIAILLVHHLRKLQDSDDPFNDVSGSTGIIGAADTNFILRRKRSGNAATLLVSGRDVEYQELTLQFNDLVWELVERKNSEDIHKAELPKFLFRVVDFMECRTEWVGTATELLTEMREQEVTPNMVTKYLGQFAFEVLEPLGIEYR
;
A
#
# COMPACT_ATOMS: atom_id res chain seq x y z
N MET A 1 -4.98 34.95 -6.45
CA MET A 1 -3.51 34.81 -6.25
C MET A 1 -3.09 33.57 -7.01
N THR A 2 -2.10 33.62 -7.90
CA THR A 2 -1.54 32.42 -8.55
C THR A 2 -0.54 31.78 -7.60
N SER A 3 -0.58 30.46 -7.45
CA SER A 3 0.41 29.73 -6.64
C SER A 3 1.79 29.84 -7.29
N GLY A 4 2.83 30.01 -6.48
CA GLY A 4 4.22 29.85 -6.88
C GLY A 4 4.53 28.41 -7.31
N LEU A 5 5.68 28.19 -7.92
CA LEU A 5 6.24 26.87 -8.21
C LEU A 5 7.18 26.43 -7.08
N ILE A 6 7.37 25.14 -6.92
CA ILE A 6 8.41 24.60 -6.02
C ILE A 6 9.77 25.13 -6.46
N GLY A 7 10.56 25.69 -5.54
CA GLY A 7 11.81 26.40 -5.84
C GLY A 7 11.62 27.75 -6.54
N GLY A 8 10.38 28.22 -6.69
CA GLY A 8 10.04 29.48 -7.37
C GLY A 8 8.98 30.29 -6.61
N GLY A 9 8.97 30.25 -5.27
CA GLY A 9 8.14 31.08 -4.41
C GLY A 9 6.96 30.39 -3.75
N LEU A 10 6.73 29.09 -3.98
CA LEU A 10 5.67 28.33 -3.30
C LEU A 10 5.97 28.19 -1.82
N GLU A 11 7.22 27.87 -1.50
CA GLU A 11 7.70 27.65 -0.14
C GLU A 11 7.51 28.92 0.72
N GLU A 12 7.85 30.08 0.17
CA GLU A 12 7.65 31.38 0.81
C GLU A 12 6.16 31.64 1.03
N GLN A 13 5.31 31.42 0.01
CA GLN A 13 3.86 31.61 0.12
C GLN A 13 3.24 30.76 1.21
N ILE A 14 3.66 29.48 1.32
CA ILE A 14 3.16 28.58 2.38
C ILE A 14 3.67 29.07 3.74
N THR A 15 4.93 29.43 3.84
CA THR A 15 5.56 29.90 5.09
C THR A 15 4.91 31.19 5.60
N ASP A 16 4.68 32.16 4.73
CA ASP A 16 4.01 33.42 5.07
C ASP A 16 2.58 33.15 5.54
N PHE A 17 1.83 32.34 4.80
CA PHE A 17 0.47 31.94 5.19
C PHE A 17 0.44 31.27 6.57
N LEU A 18 1.35 30.33 6.84
CA LEU A 18 1.41 29.62 8.13
C LEU A 18 1.81 30.54 9.28
N THR A 19 2.61 31.54 9.01
CA THR A 19 3.00 32.55 9.99
C THR A 19 1.80 33.44 10.35
N GLU A 20 0.99 33.83 9.37
CA GLU A 20 -0.23 34.60 9.60
C GLU A 20 -1.37 33.77 10.20
N HIS A 21 -1.36 32.43 9.95
CA HIS A 21 -2.39 31.50 10.39
C HIS A 21 -1.85 30.33 11.25
N PRO A 22 -1.32 30.58 12.45
CA PRO A 22 -0.63 29.56 13.27
C PRO A 22 -1.51 28.41 13.76
N ALA A 23 -2.84 28.53 13.65
CA ALA A 23 -3.79 27.45 13.97
C ALA A 23 -3.92 26.40 12.86
N THR A 24 -3.31 26.62 11.68
CA THR A 24 -3.36 25.68 10.56
C THR A 24 -2.71 24.35 10.95
N LYS A 25 -3.39 23.23 10.62
CA LYS A 25 -2.89 21.86 10.87
C LYS A 25 -2.70 21.04 9.60
N LEU A 26 -3.32 21.47 8.50
CA LEU A 26 -3.25 20.77 7.23
C LEU A 26 -3.21 21.77 6.08
N VAL A 27 -2.29 21.54 5.15
CA VAL A 27 -2.24 22.19 3.85
C VAL A 27 -2.45 21.14 2.77
N ILE A 28 -3.29 21.43 1.78
CA ILE A 28 -3.55 20.52 0.65
C ILE A 28 -3.09 21.19 -0.64
N ILE A 29 -2.24 20.49 -1.39
CA ILE A 29 -1.75 20.92 -2.71
C ILE A 29 -2.37 20.01 -3.78
N ASP A 30 -3.34 20.53 -4.52
CA ASP A 30 -4.03 19.83 -5.61
C ASP A 30 -3.80 20.56 -6.95
N THR A 31 -2.92 20.09 -7.77
CA THR A 31 -2.10 18.87 -7.74
C THR A 31 -0.61 19.23 -7.76
N LEU A 32 0.25 18.30 -7.30
CA LEU A 32 1.70 18.45 -7.36
C LEU A 32 2.19 18.86 -8.76
N GLN A 33 1.60 18.32 -9.82
CA GLN A 33 1.94 18.65 -11.22
C GLN A 33 1.81 20.13 -11.55
N LYS A 34 0.89 20.87 -10.91
CA LYS A 34 0.66 22.30 -11.18
C LYS A 34 1.68 23.22 -10.50
N VAL A 35 2.28 22.75 -9.44
CA VAL A 35 3.27 23.54 -8.67
C VAL A 35 4.70 23.14 -8.99
N ARG A 36 4.92 22.20 -9.90
CA ARG A 36 6.25 21.81 -10.38
C ARG A 36 6.66 22.58 -11.61
N ASP A 37 7.95 22.94 -11.69
CA ASP A 37 8.49 23.53 -12.91
C ASP A 37 8.76 22.42 -13.96
N SER A 38 7.99 22.46 -15.04
CA SER A 38 8.15 21.54 -16.17
C SER A 38 9.41 21.77 -17.00
N LYS A 39 10.10 22.90 -16.79
CA LYS A 39 11.28 23.29 -17.56
C LYS A 39 12.61 22.93 -16.90
N GLY A 40 12.61 22.54 -15.60
CA GLY A 40 13.81 22.26 -14.80
C GLY A 40 14.33 20.82 -14.84
N SER A 41 13.65 19.88 -15.51
CA SER A 41 13.96 18.43 -15.46
C SER A 41 15.28 18.01 -16.13
N ALA A 42 16.06 18.92 -16.68
CA ALA A 42 17.34 18.62 -17.36
C ALA A 42 18.58 18.78 -16.45
N GLY A 43 18.39 18.84 -15.13
CA GLY A 43 19.48 18.97 -14.16
C GLY A 43 20.33 17.70 -14.00
N LYS A 44 21.56 17.87 -13.47
CA LYS A 44 22.56 16.81 -13.27
C LYS A 44 22.10 15.62 -12.36
N ALA A 45 21.03 15.77 -11.59
CA ALA A 45 20.55 14.75 -10.63
C ALA A 45 19.61 13.68 -11.23
N GLY A 46 19.19 13.86 -12.48
CA GLY A 46 18.18 12.98 -13.09
C GLY A 46 16.77 13.21 -12.50
N MET A 47 15.75 12.54 -13.09
CA MET A 47 14.35 12.71 -12.70
C MET A 47 14.09 12.28 -11.23
N TYR A 48 14.76 11.22 -10.77
CA TYR A 48 14.64 10.75 -9.39
C TYR A 48 15.11 11.80 -8.37
N GLY A 49 16.29 12.38 -8.57
CA GLY A 49 16.83 13.37 -7.65
C GLY A 49 15.97 14.64 -7.58
N ASN A 50 15.50 15.12 -8.73
CA ASN A 50 14.63 16.29 -8.78
C ASN A 50 13.28 16.02 -8.09
N ASP A 51 12.67 14.85 -8.30
CA ASP A 51 11.42 14.46 -7.65
C ASP A 51 11.58 14.38 -6.14
N TYR A 52 12.69 13.79 -5.68
CA TYR A 52 13.01 13.68 -4.26
C TYR A 52 13.25 15.05 -3.61
N ASP A 53 13.98 15.94 -4.27
CA ASP A 53 14.31 17.28 -3.76
C ASP A 53 13.06 18.17 -3.67
N ASP A 54 12.16 18.10 -4.67
CA ASP A 54 10.89 18.83 -4.67
C ASP A 54 10.05 18.46 -3.44
N ILE A 55 9.85 17.16 -3.20
CA ILE A 55 9.05 16.71 -2.05
C ILE A 55 9.76 17.03 -0.73
N SER A 56 11.08 16.90 -0.68
CA SER A 56 11.87 17.20 0.51
C SER A 56 11.81 18.69 0.90
N SER A 57 11.66 19.60 -0.07
CA SER A 57 11.49 21.02 0.23
C SER A 57 10.17 21.31 0.92
N ILE A 58 9.07 20.68 0.44
CA ILE A 58 7.74 20.78 1.05
C ILE A 58 7.71 20.11 2.43
N LYS A 59 8.37 18.95 2.58
CA LYS A 59 8.45 18.24 3.85
C LYS A 59 9.13 19.10 4.93
N ARG A 60 10.20 19.81 4.60
CA ARG A 60 10.87 20.71 5.57
C ARG A 60 9.93 21.78 6.13
N ILE A 61 8.98 22.27 5.34
CA ILE A 61 7.96 23.22 5.83
C ILE A 61 7.01 22.51 6.79
N ALA A 62 6.53 21.31 6.42
CA ALA A 62 5.63 20.52 7.28
C ALA A 62 6.28 20.26 8.64
N ASP A 63 7.54 19.81 8.66
CA ASP A 63 8.31 19.53 9.86
C ASP A 63 8.54 20.82 10.69
N GLY A 64 8.92 21.93 10.03
CA GLY A 64 9.22 23.20 10.69
C GLY A 64 8.01 23.84 11.39
N PHE A 65 6.81 23.69 10.81
CA PHE A 65 5.56 24.22 11.36
C PHE A 65 4.74 23.20 12.13
N ASN A 66 5.20 21.96 12.21
CA ASN A 66 4.49 20.82 12.84
C ASN A 66 3.06 20.67 12.33
N ILE A 67 2.92 20.59 11.00
CA ILE A 67 1.65 20.41 10.28
C ILE A 67 1.73 19.24 9.32
N ALA A 68 0.59 18.78 8.82
CA ALA A 68 0.50 17.87 7.69
C ALA A 68 0.43 18.65 6.37
N ILE A 69 1.13 18.17 5.33
CA ILE A 69 0.95 18.64 3.95
C ILE A 69 0.54 17.45 3.09
N LEU A 70 -0.65 17.52 2.51
CA LEU A 70 -1.19 16.50 1.59
C LEU A 70 -0.93 16.93 0.14
N LEU A 71 -0.14 16.15 -0.58
CA LEU A 71 0.15 16.34 -1.98
C LEU A 71 -0.75 15.41 -2.82
N VAL A 72 -1.63 15.99 -3.65
CA VAL A 72 -2.44 15.21 -4.58
C VAL A 72 -1.66 15.03 -5.89
N HIS A 73 -1.58 13.79 -6.36
CA HIS A 73 -0.87 13.46 -7.60
C HIS A 73 -1.61 12.40 -8.41
N HIS A 74 -1.31 12.32 -9.72
CA HIS A 74 -1.96 11.38 -10.62
C HIS A 74 -1.22 10.03 -10.66
N LEU A 75 -1.98 8.97 -10.85
CA LEU A 75 -1.44 7.65 -11.14
C LEU A 75 -1.19 7.50 -12.66
N ARG A 76 -0.24 6.63 -13.03
CA ARG A 76 -0.01 6.22 -14.41
C ARG A 76 -1.22 5.47 -14.96
N LYS A 77 -1.41 5.50 -16.28
CA LYS A 77 -2.49 4.75 -16.94
C LYS A 77 -2.25 3.24 -16.95
N LEU A 78 -1.00 2.83 -17.07
CA LEU A 78 -0.58 1.42 -16.98
C LEU A 78 -0.38 1.10 -15.51
N GLN A 79 -1.08 0.08 -15.03
CA GLN A 79 -0.96 -0.38 -13.66
C GLN A 79 0.18 -1.40 -13.56
N ASP A 80 0.97 -1.29 -12.50
CA ASP A 80 1.93 -2.30 -12.10
C ASP A 80 1.18 -3.45 -11.42
N SER A 81 1.48 -4.70 -11.81
CA SER A 81 0.84 -5.89 -11.24
C SER A 81 1.43 -6.27 -9.89
N ASP A 82 2.68 -5.89 -9.64
CA ASP A 82 3.46 -6.37 -8.51
C ASP A 82 3.40 -5.39 -7.33
N ASP A 83 3.54 -4.08 -7.61
CA ASP A 83 3.47 -3.05 -6.57
C ASP A 83 2.61 -1.86 -7.02
N PRO A 84 1.44 -1.65 -6.38
CA PRO A 84 0.56 -0.50 -6.63
C PRO A 84 1.22 0.87 -6.50
N PHE A 85 2.25 0.99 -5.65
CA PHE A 85 2.93 2.26 -5.44
C PHE A 85 3.80 2.67 -6.62
N ASN A 86 4.19 1.73 -7.48
CA ASN A 86 4.86 2.01 -8.75
C ASN A 86 3.95 2.74 -9.77
N ASP A 87 2.63 2.78 -9.53
CA ASP A 87 1.68 3.50 -10.38
C ASP A 87 1.76 5.04 -10.23
N VAL A 88 2.43 5.56 -9.21
CA VAL A 88 2.59 7.01 -9.07
C VAL A 88 3.36 7.58 -10.26
N SER A 89 2.79 8.60 -10.90
CA SER A 89 3.44 9.26 -12.02
C SER A 89 4.72 9.97 -11.58
N GLY A 90 5.79 9.87 -12.35
CA GLY A 90 7.10 10.40 -12.00
C GLY A 90 8.07 9.28 -11.64
N SER A 91 9.04 9.58 -10.80
CA SER A 91 9.99 8.60 -10.29
C SER A 91 9.58 8.08 -8.91
N THR A 92 10.22 6.99 -8.47
CA THR A 92 10.10 6.47 -7.10
C THR A 92 10.60 7.47 -6.03
N GLY A 93 11.28 8.54 -6.45
CA GLY A 93 11.70 9.64 -5.56
C GLY A 93 10.53 10.34 -4.87
N ILE A 94 9.37 10.46 -5.53
CA ILE A 94 8.16 11.06 -4.93
C ILE A 94 7.71 10.23 -3.72
N ILE A 95 7.59 8.91 -3.90
CA ILE A 95 7.16 7.99 -2.84
C ILE A 95 8.20 7.93 -1.71
N GLY A 96 9.48 7.86 -2.07
CA GLY A 96 10.57 7.73 -1.11
C GLY A 96 10.78 8.95 -0.21
N ALA A 97 10.37 10.14 -0.65
CA ALA A 97 10.50 11.38 0.12
C ALA A 97 9.31 11.66 1.05
N ALA A 98 8.13 11.07 0.78
CA ALA A 98 6.94 11.22 1.61
C ALA A 98 6.98 10.29 2.84
N ASP A 99 6.41 10.73 3.97
CA ASP A 99 6.30 9.90 5.16
C ASP A 99 5.20 8.84 5.03
N THR A 100 4.11 9.17 4.34
CA THR A 100 2.99 8.26 4.09
C THR A 100 2.46 8.46 2.67
N ASN A 101 2.18 7.35 2.01
CA ASN A 101 1.65 7.30 0.66
C ASN A 101 0.25 6.69 0.66
N PHE A 102 -0.67 7.31 -0.09
CA PHE A 102 -2.04 6.87 -0.27
C PHE A 102 -2.30 6.63 -1.75
N ILE A 103 -2.73 5.42 -2.13
CA ILE A 103 -3.13 5.08 -3.50
C ILE A 103 -4.63 4.85 -3.53
N LEU A 104 -5.38 5.80 -4.07
CA LEU A 104 -6.83 5.67 -4.22
C LEU A 104 -7.17 5.12 -5.61
N ARG A 105 -7.79 3.94 -5.65
CA ARG A 105 -8.27 3.29 -6.86
C ARG A 105 -9.79 3.18 -6.85
N ARG A 106 -10.44 3.71 -7.87
CA ARG A 106 -11.88 3.63 -8.06
C ARG A 106 -12.21 3.14 -9.46
N LYS A 107 -13.13 2.17 -9.59
CA LYS A 107 -13.73 1.81 -10.88
C LYS A 107 -14.77 2.87 -11.26
N ARG A 108 -14.75 3.32 -12.52
CA ARG A 108 -15.67 4.36 -13.00
C ARG A 108 -17.15 3.98 -12.89
N SER A 109 -17.46 2.68 -13.00
CA SER A 109 -18.82 2.15 -12.99
C SER A 109 -19.31 1.70 -11.61
N GLY A 110 -18.56 2.00 -10.53
CA GLY A 110 -18.90 1.51 -9.20
C GLY A 110 -18.88 2.59 -8.13
N ASN A 111 -19.53 2.29 -7.01
CA ASN A 111 -19.53 3.10 -5.80
C ASN A 111 -18.46 2.67 -4.80
N ALA A 112 -17.65 1.67 -5.14
CA ALA A 112 -16.58 1.19 -4.29
C ALA A 112 -15.21 1.76 -4.73
N ALA A 113 -14.34 1.99 -3.77
CA ALA A 113 -12.95 2.34 -3.99
C ALA A 113 -12.06 1.57 -3.01
N THR A 114 -10.81 1.39 -3.38
CA THR A 114 -9.76 0.86 -2.49
C THR A 114 -8.74 1.94 -2.25
N LEU A 115 -8.44 2.20 -0.98
CA LEU A 115 -7.37 3.08 -0.55
C LEU A 115 -6.25 2.22 0.05
N LEU A 116 -5.12 2.18 -0.63
CA LEU A 116 -3.91 1.53 -0.14
C LEU A 116 -3.08 2.56 0.62
N VAL A 117 -2.58 2.19 1.78
CA VAL A 117 -1.80 3.07 2.67
C VAL A 117 -0.48 2.39 3.00
N SER A 118 0.62 3.10 2.85
CA SER A 118 1.95 2.66 3.28
C SER A 118 2.79 3.86 3.68
N GLY A 119 3.60 3.72 4.72
CA GLY A 119 4.43 4.82 5.19
C GLY A 119 5.53 4.36 6.13
N ARG A 120 6.35 5.33 6.55
CA ARG A 120 7.48 5.08 7.45
C ARG A 120 7.02 4.61 8.83
N ASP A 121 5.95 5.23 9.36
CA ASP A 121 5.40 4.98 10.68
C ASP A 121 3.98 4.38 10.61
N VAL A 122 3.58 3.93 9.41
CA VAL A 122 2.27 3.32 9.16
C VAL A 122 2.48 2.01 8.41
N GLU A 123 2.00 0.92 9.00
CA GLU A 123 1.99 -0.38 8.33
C GLU A 123 1.13 -0.35 7.07
N TYR A 124 1.47 -1.23 6.12
CA TYR A 124 0.65 -1.40 4.92
C TYR A 124 -0.77 -1.81 5.27
N GLN A 125 -1.74 -1.13 4.65
CA GLN A 125 -3.16 -1.35 4.86
C GLN A 125 -3.93 -1.20 3.57
N GLU A 126 -4.98 -1.99 3.45
CA GLU A 126 -6.00 -1.85 2.41
C GLU A 126 -7.34 -1.46 3.04
N LEU A 127 -7.88 -0.33 2.63
CA LEU A 127 -9.15 0.19 3.10
C LEU A 127 -10.17 0.09 1.95
N THR A 128 -11.23 -0.68 2.14
CA THR A 128 -12.36 -0.72 1.21
C THR A 128 -13.35 0.38 1.58
N LEU A 129 -13.60 1.26 0.63
CA LEU A 129 -14.49 2.41 0.78
C LEU A 129 -15.73 2.23 -0.09
N GLN A 130 -16.89 2.63 0.41
CA GLN A 130 -18.16 2.68 -0.31
C GLN A 130 -18.66 4.14 -0.39
N PHE A 131 -19.09 4.57 -1.57
CA PHE A 131 -19.65 5.90 -1.76
C PHE A 131 -21.17 5.87 -1.60
N ASN A 132 -21.66 6.46 -0.52
CA ASN A 132 -23.06 6.57 -0.18
C ASN A 132 -23.40 8.02 0.14
N ASP A 133 -24.50 8.55 -0.39
CA ASP A 133 -25.03 9.88 -0.08
C ASP A 133 -23.96 11.00 -0.09
N LEU A 134 -23.10 11.01 -1.12
CA LEU A 134 -22.01 11.96 -1.33
C LEU A 134 -20.85 11.87 -0.33
N VAL A 135 -20.81 10.82 0.49
CA VAL A 135 -19.75 10.57 1.46
C VAL A 135 -19.09 9.20 1.20
N TRP A 136 -17.79 9.12 1.43
CA TRP A 136 -17.06 7.87 1.45
C TRP A 136 -17.09 7.26 2.85
N GLU A 137 -17.57 6.04 2.95
CA GLU A 137 -17.65 5.27 4.19
C GLU A 137 -16.63 4.13 4.16
N LEU A 138 -15.94 3.92 5.27
CA LEU A 138 -15.04 2.79 5.46
C LEU A 138 -15.88 1.52 5.71
N VAL A 139 -15.75 0.54 4.82
CA VAL A 139 -16.46 -0.75 4.90
C VAL A 139 -15.57 -1.82 5.52
N GLU A 140 -14.31 -1.88 5.11
CA GLU A 140 -13.37 -2.91 5.55
C GLU A 140 -11.96 -2.33 5.65
N ARG A 141 -11.21 -2.79 6.65
CA ARG A 141 -9.78 -2.51 6.80
C ARG A 141 -9.05 -3.83 6.95
N LYS A 142 -8.04 -4.04 6.10
CA LYS A 142 -7.11 -5.16 6.17
C LYS A 142 -5.71 -4.62 6.47
N ASN A 143 -5.06 -5.17 7.46
CA ASN A 143 -3.65 -4.93 7.74
C ASN A 143 -2.77 -5.95 7.00
N SER A 144 -1.45 -5.83 7.14
CA SER A 144 -0.49 -6.73 6.49
C SER A 144 -0.71 -8.21 6.87
N GLU A 145 -1.07 -8.49 8.14
CA GLU A 145 -1.34 -9.86 8.60
C GLU A 145 -2.61 -10.43 7.97
N ASP A 146 -3.68 -9.64 7.88
CA ASP A 146 -4.95 -10.06 7.28
C ASP A 146 -4.77 -10.38 5.80
N ILE A 147 -3.99 -9.54 5.10
CA ILE A 147 -3.67 -9.72 3.68
C ILE A 147 -2.84 -10.98 3.50
N HIS A 148 -1.77 -11.13 4.29
CA HIS A 148 -0.92 -12.31 4.24
C HIS A 148 -1.70 -13.60 4.53
N LYS A 149 -2.56 -13.61 5.56
CA LYS A 149 -3.44 -14.75 5.86
C LYS A 149 -4.40 -15.07 4.71
N ALA A 150 -4.90 -14.04 4.01
CA ALA A 150 -5.80 -14.25 2.86
C ALA A 150 -5.06 -14.83 1.62
N GLU A 151 -3.76 -14.61 1.50
CA GLU A 151 -2.90 -15.15 0.44
C GLU A 151 -2.44 -16.59 0.71
N LEU A 152 -2.50 -17.04 1.97
CA LEU A 152 -2.12 -18.41 2.32
C LEU A 152 -3.02 -19.44 1.59
N PRO A 153 -2.43 -20.54 1.10
CA PRO A 153 -3.20 -21.58 0.45
C PRO A 153 -4.29 -22.16 1.37
N LYS A 154 -5.55 -22.05 0.97
CA LYS A 154 -6.71 -22.56 1.73
C LYS A 154 -6.59 -24.04 2.07
N PHE A 155 -5.83 -24.78 1.27
CA PHE A 155 -5.52 -26.19 1.51
C PHE A 155 -4.89 -26.41 2.89
N LEU A 156 -4.02 -25.53 3.36
CA LEU A 156 -3.35 -25.66 4.66
C LEU A 156 -4.36 -25.63 5.82
N PHE A 157 -5.36 -24.78 5.75
CA PHE A 157 -6.42 -24.74 6.77
C PHE A 157 -7.27 -26.01 6.75
N ARG A 158 -7.52 -26.58 5.56
CA ARG A 158 -8.17 -27.89 5.46
C ARG A 158 -7.32 -29.04 6.02
N VAL A 159 -5.98 -28.94 5.96
CA VAL A 159 -5.08 -29.87 6.65
C VAL A 159 -5.20 -29.72 8.17
N VAL A 160 -5.32 -28.50 8.69
CA VAL A 160 -5.59 -28.28 10.12
C VAL A 160 -6.88 -28.96 10.54
N ASP A 161 -7.98 -28.72 9.84
CA ASP A 161 -9.29 -29.37 10.12
C ASP A 161 -9.19 -30.90 10.04
N PHE A 162 -8.46 -31.41 9.05
CA PHE A 162 -8.23 -32.86 8.90
C PHE A 162 -7.46 -33.46 10.08
N MET A 163 -6.55 -32.71 10.68
CA MET A 163 -5.72 -33.14 11.81
C MET A 163 -6.40 -32.95 13.17
N GLU A 164 -7.45 -32.14 13.30
CA GLU A 164 -8.12 -31.85 14.59
C GLU A 164 -8.47 -33.11 15.41
N CYS A 165 -8.91 -34.18 14.73
CA CYS A 165 -9.29 -35.44 15.37
C CYS A 165 -8.22 -36.54 15.26
N ARG A 166 -6.98 -36.18 14.92
CA ARG A 166 -5.87 -37.12 14.69
C ARG A 166 -4.65 -36.70 15.49
N THR A 167 -3.95 -37.68 16.05
CA THR A 167 -2.67 -37.46 16.74
C THR A 167 -1.49 -37.57 15.79
N GLU A 168 -1.65 -38.32 14.71
CA GLU A 168 -0.63 -38.54 13.68
C GLU A 168 -1.31 -38.98 12.38
N TRP A 169 -0.70 -38.65 11.28
CA TRP A 169 -1.04 -39.16 9.95
C TRP A 169 0.25 -39.41 9.16
N VAL A 170 0.36 -40.56 8.52
CA VAL A 170 1.52 -40.95 7.71
C VAL A 170 1.05 -41.45 6.37
N GLY A 171 1.57 -40.87 5.30
CA GLY A 171 1.21 -41.28 3.94
C GLY A 171 1.85 -40.36 2.90
N THR A 172 1.50 -40.61 1.65
CA THR A 172 1.92 -39.81 0.50
C THR A 172 0.97 -38.63 0.27
N ALA A 173 1.41 -37.61 -0.46
CA ALA A 173 0.56 -36.49 -0.84
C ALA A 173 -0.72 -36.92 -1.59
N THR A 174 -0.64 -38.01 -2.37
CA THR A 174 -1.81 -38.57 -3.07
C THR A 174 -2.82 -39.19 -2.11
N GLU A 175 -2.33 -39.93 -1.11
CA GLU A 175 -3.18 -40.53 -0.08
C GLU A 175 -3.84 -39.47 0.78
N LEU A 176 -3.10 -38.41 1.16
CA LEU A 176 -3.65 -37.27 1.89
C LEU A 176 -4.83 -36.64 1.14
N LEU A 177 -4.65 -36.31 -0.13
CA LEU A 177 -5.72 -35.75 -0.95
C LEU A 177 -6.94 -36.66 -1.08
N THR A 178 -6.69 -37.97 -1.16
CA THR A 178 -7.76 -38.97 -1.25
C THR A 178 -8.58 -39.02 0.04
N GLU A 179 -7.92 -39.07 1.21
CA GLU A 179 -8.60 -39.11 2.50
C GLU A 179 -9.32 -37.81 2.82
N MET A 180 -8.72 -36.65 2.46
CA MET A 180 -9.34 -35.35 2.59
C MET A 180 -10.45 -35.10 1.58
N ARG A 181 -10.61 -35.97 0.56
CA ARG A 181 -11.50 -35.80 -0.61
C ARG A 181 -11.26 -34.47 -1.34
N GLU A 182 -9.99 -34.08 -1.40
CA GLU A 182 -9.56 -32.85 -2.03
C GLU A 182 -9.42 -33.04 -3.55
N GLN A 183 -9.97 -32.10 -4.35
CA GLN A 183 -9.94 -32.17 -5.81
C GLN A 183 -9.30 -30.96 -6.49
N GLU A 184 -9.13 -29.86 -5.76
CA GLU A 184 -8.58 -28.61 -6.32
C GLU A 184 -7.07 -28.56 -6.27
N VAL A 185 -6.41 -29.40 -5.45
CA VAL A 185 -4.98 -29.41 -5.20
C VAL A 185 -4.34 -30.67 -5.75
N THR A 186 -3.20 -30.54 -6.43
CA THR A 186 -2.42 -31.68 -6.93
C THR A 186 -1.38 -32.15 -5.91
N PRO A 187 -0.88 -33.41 -5.98
CA PRO A 187 0.16 -33.91 -5.06
C PRO A 187 1.41 -33.03 -5.03
N ASN A 188 1.83 -32.47 -6.16
CA ASN A 188 2.97 -31.55 -6.23
C ASN A 188 2.70 -30.24 -5.50
N MET A 189 1.46 -29.74 -5.55
CA MET A 189 1.06 -28.54 -4.79
C MET A 189 1.04 -28.82 -3.29
N VAL A 190 0.59 -29.99 -2.86
CA VAL A 190 0.65 -30.40 -1.44
C VAL A 190 2.06 -30.29 -0.90
N THR A 191 3.02 -30.96 -1.56
CA THR A 191 4.42 -30.93 -1.15
C THR A 191 4.98 -29.50 -1.15
N LYS A 192 4.65 -28.70 -2.16
CA LYS A 192 5.07 -27.30 -2.23
C LYS A 192 4.50 -26.48 -1.08
N TYR A 193 3.19 -26.58 -0.82
CA TYR A 193 2.52 -25.79 0.21
C TYR A 193 2.96 -26.17 1.62
N LEU A 194 3.07 -27.47 1.89
CA LEU A 194 3.58 -27.94 3.18
C LEU A 194 5.05 -27.52 3.38
N GLY A 195 5.90 -27.68 2.36
CA GLY A 195 7.30 -27.27 2.45
C GLY A 195 7.52 -25.77 2.64
N GLN A 196 6.61 -24.92 2.11
CA GLN A 196 6.73 -23.47 2.23
C GLN A 196 6.09 -22.89 3.49
N PHE A 197 4.93 -23.41 3.89
CA PHE A 197 4.05 -22.74 4.84
C PHE A 197 3.71 -23.58 6.09
N ALA A 198 4.19 -24.84 6.21
CA ALA A 198 3.88 -25.67 7.38
C ALA A 198 4.36 -25.02 8.68
N PHE A 199 5.58 -24.46 8.69
CA PHE A 199 6.12 -23.74 9.84
C PHE A 199 5.23 -22.58 10.30
N GLU A 200 4.66 -21.87 9.33
CA GLU A 200 3.86 -20.67 9.63
C GLU A 200 2.42 -21.02 10.03
N VAL A 201 1.80 -22.01 9.38
CA VAL A 201 0.36 -22.29 9.54
C VAL A 201 0.11 -23.46 10.47
N LEU A 202 0.93 -24.52 10.41
CA LEU A 202 0.68 -25.77 11.11
C LEU A 202 1.38 -25.83 12.48
N GLU A 203 2.65 -25.42 12.56
CA GLU A 203 3.40 -25.49 13.81
C GLU A 203 2.82 -24.66 14.96
N PRO A 204 2.30 -23.44 14.76
CA PRO A 204 1.64 -22.69 15.82
C PRO A 204 0.41 -23.41 16.41
N LEU A 205 -0.18 -24.33 15.64
CA LEU A 205 -1.31 -25.17 16.05
C LEU A 205 -0.87 -26.55 16.59
N GLY A 206 0.43 -26.77 16.77
CA GLY A 206 0.98 -28.01 17.29
C GLY A 206 1.05 -29.15 16.26
N ILE A 207 0.95 -28.85 14.98
CA ILE A 207 1.03 -29.83 13.89
C ILE A 207 2.42 -29.76 13.25
N GLU A 208 3.25 -30.76 13.47
CA GLU A 208 4.57 -30.87 12.85
C GLU A 208 4.49 -31.59 11.50
N TYR A 209 5.11 -31.03 10.48
CA TYR A 209 5.31 -31.65 9.18
C TYR A 209 6.76 -32.15 9.05
N ARG A 210 6.93 -33.43 8.73
CA ARG A 210 8.24 -34.09 8.59
C ARG A 210 8.40 -34.77 7.24
#